data_f7b646a4e9e4949382ec198606e61de4
#
_entry.id   f7b646a4e9e4949382ec198606e61de4
#
_cell.length_a   1.000
_cell.length_b   1.000
_cell.length_c   1.000
_cell.angle_alpha   90.00
_cell.angle_beta   90.00
_cell.angle_gamma   90.00
#
_symmetry.space_group_name_H-M   'P 1'
#
loop_
_entity.id
_entity.type
_entity.pdbx_description
1 polymer ?
#
loop_
_entity_poly.entity_id
_entity_poly.type
_entity_poly.pdbx_seq_one_letter_code
_entity_poly.pdbx_strand_id
1 'polypeptide(L)'
;LLQKEGTACLEVNGREMNRDLISNMGEAPSVMRSASHSRDCDRKKMKKGSSFQKGKDKKSQSVSNQMTEAIAAFEQFEAQTLHPSWREGKEGASYLTFGDQLYLVPEGTPDLHGLKVLRPGLHLGTFKKNRFEPSHALALSLKSKDVKDTIDLSVEDAIKYIEGYTFPAENRKGWCLVTVEGYSLGFGKAAGGSLKNHYPKGLRKSC
;
A
#
# COMPACT_ATOMS: atom_id res chain seq x y z
N LEU A 1 -46.73 15.34 -4.75
CA LEU A 1 -46.87 15.00 -6.18
C LEU A 1 -45.47 14.90 -6.82
N LEU A 2 -45.13 13.66 -7.24
CA LEU A 2 -44.12 13.25 -8.22
C LEU A 2 -42.65 13.51 -7.93
N GLN A 3 -42.03 12.44 -7.45
CA GLN A 3 -40.62 12.03 -7.61
C GLN A 3 -40.20 12.09 -9.08
N LYS A 4 -39.01 12.58 -9.33
CA LYS A 4 -38.22 12.22 -10.52
C LYS A 4 -36.83 11.82 -10.08
N GLU A 5 -36.58 10.53 -10.16
CA GLU A 5 -35.27 9.92 -10.13
C GLU A 5 -34.49 10.40 -11.37
N GLY A 6 -33.31 10.99 -11.13
CA GLY A 6 -32.37 11.38 -12.18
C GLY A 6 -31.18 10.42 -12.17
N THR A 7 -31.27 9.40 -12.99
CA THR A 7 -30.13 8.53 -13.33
C THR A 7 -29.19 9.32 -14.24
N ALA A 8 -28.03 9.72 -13.72
CA ALA A 8 -26.96 10.31 -14.54
C ALA A 8 -26.23 9.18 -15.25
N CYS A 9 -26.49 9.03 -16.54
CA CYS A 9 -25.74 8.18 -17.45
C CYS A 9 -24.51 8.96 -17.92
N LEU A 10 -23.32 8.50 -17.57
CA LEU A 10 -22.07 8.98 -18.17
C LEU A 10 -21.86 8.23 -19.49
N GLU A 11 -22.14 8.92 -20.60
CA GLU A 11 -21.73 8.46 -21.93
C GLU A 11 -20.22 8.63 -22.07
N VAL A 12 -19.50 7.53 -22.17
CA VAL A 12 -18.14 7.47 -22.68
C VAL A 12 -18.15 6.73 -24.00
N ASN A 13 -17.99 7.53 -25.08
CA ASN A 13 -17.65 7.16 -26.46
C ASN A 13 -17.84 5.70 -26.88
N GLY A 14 -18.91 5.51 -27.69
CA GLY A 14 -19.26 4.26 -28.32
C GLY A 14 -18.15 3.61 -29.14
N ARG A 15 -17.82 2.41 -28.73
CA ARG A 15 -17.46 1.27 -29.60
C ARG A 15 -17.93 0.01 -28.88
N GLU A 16 -19.04 -0.50 -29.35
CA GLU A 16 -19.45 -1.88 -29.09
C GLU A 16 -18.38 -2.81 -29.63
N MET A 17 -17.72 -3.54 -28.75
CA MET A 17 -16.88 -4.67 -29.15
C MET A 17 -17.73 -5.94 -29.13
N ASN A 18 -17.94 -6.43 -30.32
CA ASN A 18 -18.66 -7.64 -30.67
C ASN A 18 -18.01 -8.88 -30.03
N ARG A 19 -18.81 -9.69 -29.35
CA ARG A 19 -18.40 -10.86 -28.54
C ARG A 19 -18.12 -12.12 -29.35
N ASP A 20 -18.02 -12.08 -30.69
CA ASP A 20 -18.04 -13.25 -31.57
C ASP A 20 -16.72 -13.58 -32.28
N LEU A 21 -15.56 -13.26 -31.69
CA LEU A 21 -14.26 -13.53 -32.32
C LEU A 21 -13.26 -14.33 -31.48
N ILE A 22 -13.73 -15.24 -30.62
CA ILE A 22 -12.86 -16.22 -29.94
C ILE A 22 -13.39 -17.63 -30.18
N SER A 23 -13.37 -18.04 -31.44
CA SER A 23 -13.42 -19.46 -31.82
C SER A 23 -12.86 -19.59 -33.24
N ASN A 24 -11.55 -19.73 -33.32
CA ASN A 24 -10.82 -20.38 -34.41
C ASN A 24 -9.37 -19.88 -34.44
N MET A 25 -8.48 -20.55 -33.78
CA MET A 25 -7.10 -20.68 -34.25
C MET A 25 -6.60 -22.09 -33.91
N GLY A 26 -6.50 -22.81 -34.94
CA GLY A 26 -6.15 -24.20 -35.05
C GLY A 26 -4.72 -24.53 -34.65
N GLU A 27 -4.58 -25.83 -34.52
CA GLU A 27 -3.36 -26.58 -34.30
C GLU A 27 -2.23 -26.20 -35.29
N ALA A 28 -1.01 -26.14 -34.80
CA ALA A 28 0.20 -26.07 -35.60
C ALA A 28 0.97 -27.40 -35.54
N PRO A 29 1.54 -27.85 -36.66
CA PRO A 29 2.00 -29.22 -36.83
C PRO A 29 3.42 -29.47 -36.31
N SER A 30 3.60 -30.73 -35.85
CA SER A 30 4.85 -31.37 -35.54
C SER A 30 5.78 -31.48 -36.76
N VAL A 31 7.04 -31.10 -36.61
CA VAL A 31 8.11 -31.48 -37.55
C VAL A 31 9.21 -32.22 -36.80
N MET A 32 9.26 -33.51 -37.02
CA MET A 32 10.43 -34.38 -36.81
C MET A 32 11.57 -33.96 -37.72
N ARG A 33 12.79 -33.91 -37.23
CA ARG A 33 14.00 -34.32 -37.95
C ARG A 33 15.09 -34.77 -37.01
N SER A 34 15.45 -36.01 -37.17
CA SER A 34 16.59 -36.75 -36.69
C SER A 34 17.92 -36.25 -37.29
N ALA A 35 18.96 -36.22 -36.47
CA ALA A 35 20.32 -36.54 -36.93
C ALA A 35 21.21 -36.89 -35.72
N SER A 36 21.68 -38.11 -35.76
CA SER A 36 22.69 -38.76 -34.97
C SER A 36 24.06 -38.09 -35.08
N HIS A 37 24.77 -37.94 -33.99
CA HIS A 37 26.23 -38.12 -33.96
C HIS A 37 26.70 -38.48 -32.56
N SER A 38 27.21 -39.72 -32.48
CA SER A 38 27.94 -40.28 -31.36
C SER A 38 29.32 -39.66 -31.25
N ARG A 39 29.75 -39.32 -30.02
CA ARG A 39 31.15 -39.49 -29.59
C ARG A 39 31.20 -39.67 -28.05
N ASP A 40 31.70 -40.85 -27.71
CA ASP A 40 32.19 -41.24 -26.37
C ASP A 40 33.14 -40.18 -25.80
N CYS A 41 33.07 -39.97 -24.51
CA CYS A 41 34.21 -40.07 -23.59
C CYS A 41 33.81 -39.75 -22.14
N ASP A 42 34.16 -40.72 -21.31
CA ASP A 42 34.58 -40.63 -19.90
C ASP A 42 33.60 -40.34 -18.76
N ARG A 43 33.36 -41.40 -18.10
CA ARG A 43 33.00 -41.69 -16.71
C ARG A 43 33.71 -40.80 -15.71
N LYS A 44 32.99 -39.91 -15.02
CA LYS A 44 33.35 -39.44 -13.68
C LYS A 44 32.14 -39.34 -12.76
N LYS A 45 32.11 -40.30 -11.82
CA LYS A 45 31.48 -40.33 -10.50
C LYS A 45 30.31 -39.36 -10.20
N MET A 46 29.15 -39.95 -10.12
CA MET A 46 27.99 -39.47 -9.35
C MET A 46 28.40 -39.18 -7.89
N LYS A 47 28.25 -37.93 -7.46
CA LYS A 47 27.99 -37.61 -6.05
C LYS A 47 26.54 -37.14 -5.98
N LYS A 48 25.72 -37.96 -5.32
CA LYS A 48 24.38 -37.58 -4.85
C LYS A 48 24.49 -36.34 -4.01
N GLY A 49 23.76 -35.29 -4.38
CA GLY A 49 23.63 -34.07 -3.59
C GLY A 49 22.21 -33.55 -3.73
N SER A 50 21.31 -34.09 -2.92
CA SER A 50 19.99 -33.53 -2.68
C SER A 50 20.13 -32.23 -1.86
N SER A 51 20.05 -31.08 -2.48
CA SER A 51 19.98 -29.82 -1.72
C SER A 51 19.28 -28.67 -2.48
N PHE A 52 18.25 -28.96 -3.27
CA PHE A 52 17.58 -27.89 -4.06
C PHE A 52 16.20 -27.48 -3.53
N GLN A 53 15.74 -27.98 -2.39
CA GLN A 53 14.42 -27.63 -1.83
C GLN A 53 14.44 -26.81 -0.54
N LYS A 54 15.59 -26.61 0.12
CA LYS A 54 15.66 -25.89 1.40
C LYS A 54 15.67 -24.34 1.30
N GLY A 55 15.75 -23.78 0.10
CA GLY A 55 15.88 -22.32 -0.09
C GLY A 55 14.54 -21.57 -0.28
N LYS A 56 13.49 -22.26 -0.75
CA LYS A 56 12.18 -21.61 -0.99
C LYS A 56 11.36 -21.45 0.29
N ASP A 57 11.41 -22.43 1.19
CA ASP A 57 10.60 -22.44 2.42
C ASP A 57 11.06 -21.39 3.44
N LYS A 58 12.37 -21.10 3.50
CA LYS A 58 12.92 -20.06 4.39
C LYS A 58 12.53 -18.64 3.94
N LYS A 59 12.36 -18.41 2.65
CA LYS A 59 12.01 -17.08 2.12
C LYS A 59 10.52 -16.78 2.29
N SER A 60 9.65 -17.79 2.16
CA SER A 60 8.21 -17.63 2.38
C SER A 60 7.88 -17.43 3.87
N GLN A 61 8.54 -18.16 4.78
CA GLN A 61 8.37 -17.96 6.23
C GLN A 61 8.86 -16.61 6.71
N SER A 62 9.95 -16.07 6.13
CA SER A 62 10.44 -14.73 6.50
C SER A 62 9.49 -13.61 6.06
N VAL A 63 8.84 -13.76 4.90
CA VAL A 63 7.87 -12.78 4.40
C VAL A 63 6.58 -12.79 5.21
N SER A 64 6.09 -13.98 5.59
CA SER A 64 4.89 -14.08 6.44
C SER A 64 5.12 -13.51 7.83
N ASN A 65 6.27 -13.75 8.45
CA ASN A 65 6.62 -13.17 9.75
C ASN A 65 6.72 -11.63 9.68
N GLN A 66 7.36 -11.10 8.65
CA GLN A 66 7.49 -9.66 8.45
C GLN A 66 6.11 -8.99 8.24
N MET A 67 5.19 -9.63 7.53
CA MET A 67 3.84 -9.14 7.35
C MET A 67 3.07 -9.11 8.68
N THR A 68 3.16 -10.17 9.48
CA THR A 68 2.53 -10.24 10.81
C THR A 68 3.05 -9.15 11.74
N GLU A 69 4.37 -8.92 11.76
CA GLU A 69 4.99 -7.85 12.56
C GLU A 69 4.55 -6.45 12.08
N ALA A 70 4.44 -6.24 10.76
CA ALA A 70 3.99 -4.97 10.21
C ALA A 70 2.52 -4.67 10.56
N ILE A 71 1.66 -5.69 10.50
CA ILE A 71 0.23 -5.58 10.88
C ILE A 71 0.14 -5.29 12.39
N ALA A 72 0.84 -6.02 13.24
CA ALA A 72 0.82 -5.80 14.70
C ALA A 72 1.30 -4.37 15.08
N ALA A 73 2.33 -3.88 14.40
CA ALA A 73 2.81 -2.51 14.61
C ALA A 73 1.80 -1.46 14.13
N PHE A 74 1.08 -1.73 13.05
CA PHE A 74 -0.01 -0.86 12.59
C PHE A 74 -1.20 -0.89 13.56
N GLU A 75 -1.61 -2.05 14.04
CA GLU A 75 -2.71 -2.19 15.01
C GLU A 75 -2.39 -1.44 16.31
N GLN A 76 -1.14 -1.48 16.77
CA GLN A 76 -0.69 -0.67 17.90
C GLN A 76 -0.80 0.82 17.61
N PHE A 77 -0.39 1.29 16.45
CA PHE A 77 -0.55 2.67 16.00
C PHE A 77 -2.04 3.04 15.93
N GLU A 78 -2.87 2.20 15.32
CA GLU A 78 -4.31 2.38 15.20
C GLU A 78 -4.96 2.54 16.58
N ALA A 79 -4.70 1.61 17.49
CA ALA A 79 -5.24 1.64 18.85
C ALA A 79 -4.84 2.90 19.62
N GLN A 80 -3.66 3.45 19.38
CA GLN A 80 -3.18 4.66 20.04
C GLN A 80 -3.70 5.95 19.41
N THR A 81 -3.88 5.97 18.09
CA THR A 81 -4.03 7.21 17.32
C THR A 81 -5.40 7.37 16.69
N LEU A 82 -6.03 6.26 16.24
CA LEU A 82 -7.26 6.31 15.46
C LEU A 82 -8.50 5.93 16.29
N HIS A 83 -9.65 6.43 15.86
CA HIS A 83 -10.95 5.94 16.29
C HIS A 83 -11.43 4.83 15.35
N PRO A 84 -12.28 3.89 15.81
CA PRO A 84 -12.80 2.80 14.94
C PRO A 84 -13.51 3.29 13.67
N SER A 85 -14.06 4.51 13.69
CA SER A 85 -14.76 5.13 12.55
C SER A 85 -13.91 5.26 11.28
N TRP A 86 -12.58 5.26 11.37
CA TRP A 86 -11.73 5.33 10.19
C TRP A 86 -11.87 4.11 9.26
N ARG A 87 -12.39 3.00 9.79
CA ARG A 87 -12.64 1.76 9.04
C ARG A 87 -13.98 1.73 8.32
N GLU A 88 -14.86 2.70 8.56
CA GLU A 88 -16.15 2.80 7.88
C GLU A 88 -15.95 2.85 6.36
N GLY A 89 -16.66 1.99 5.62
CA GLY A 89 -16.55 1.84 4.17
C GLY A 89 -15.28 1.13 3.69
N LYS A 90 -14.56 0.43 4.59
CA LYS A 90 -13.37 -0.36 4.28
C LYS A 90 -13.53 -1.83 4.73
N GLU A 91 -14.78 -2.27 4.89
CA GLU A 91 -15.13 -3.63 5.23
C GLU A 91 -14.60 -4.60 4.15
N GLY A 92 -14.12 -5.77 4.56
CA GLY A 92 -13.54 -6.76 3.64
C GLY A 92 -12.16 -6.41 3.07
N ALA A 93 -11.62 -5.21 3.35
CA ALA A 93 -10.28 -4.87 2.91
C ALA A 93 -9.21 -5.74 3.60
N SER A 94 -8.18 -6.09 2.86
CA SER A 94 -7.07 -6.93 3.32
C SER A 94 -5.75 -6.17 3.40
N TYR A 95 -4.82 -6.69 4.20
CA TYR A 95 -3.47 -6.12 4.28
C TYR A 95 -2.54 -6.75 3.26
N LEU A 96 -1.67 -5.94 2.67
CA LEU A 96 -0.63 -6.37 1.75
C LEU A 96 0.68 -5.63 2.05
N THR A 97 1.80 -6.36 2.03
CA THR A 97 3.12 -5.78 2.23
C THR A 97 3.95 -5.79 0.95
N PHE A 98 4.62 -4.68 0.64
CA PHE A 98 5.66 -4.59 -0.37
C PHE A 98 6.94 -4.07 0.29
N GLY A 99 7.89 -4.98 0.51
CA GLY A 99 9.07 -4.67 1.30
C GLY A 99 8.68 -4.26 2.72
N ASP A 100 9.06 -3.05 3.12
CA ASP A 100 8.74 -2.46 4.42
C ASP A 100 7.45 -1.61 4.43
N GLN A 101 6.72 -1.56 3.32
CA GLN A 101 5.49 -0.78 3.18
C GLN A 101 4.25 -1.65 3.39
N LEU A 102 3.30 -1.15 4.19
CA LEU A 102 2.03 -1.79 4.46
C LEU A 102 0.90 -1.05 3.72
N TYR A 103 0.07 -1.81 3.03
CA TYR A 103 -1.09 -1.31 2.28
C TYR A 103 -2.37 -1.95 2.77
N LEU A 104 -3.46 -1.19 2.71
CA LEU A 104 -4.83 -1.67 2.83
C LEU A 104 -5.41 -1.77 1.41
N VAL A 105 -5.81 -2.98 1.03
CA VAL A 105 -6.25 -3.30 -0.33
C VAL A 105 -7.75 -3.59 -0.30
N PRO A 106 -8.55 -2.96 -1.19
CA PRO A 106 -9.99 -3.20 -1.25
C PRO A 106 -10.33 -4.67 -1.50
N GLU A 107 -11.49 -5.08 -1.01
CA GLU A 107 -12.06 -6.37 -1.35
C GLU A 107 -12.24 -6.52 -2.87
N GLY A 108 -12.09 -7.74 -3.39
CA GLY A 108 -12.21 -8.03 -4.82
C GLY A 108 -11.00 -7.61 -5.67
N THR A 109 -9.93 -7.13 -5.06
CA THR A 109 -8.68 -6.87 -5.79
C THR A 109 -8.14 -8.19 -6.37
N PRO A 110 -7.83 -8.25 -7.68
CA PRO A 110 -7.31 -9.45 -8.31
C PRO A 110 -5.92 -9.81 -7.78
N ASP A 111 -5.46 -11.05 -8.05
CA ASP A 111 -4.10 -11.45 -7.75
C ASP A 111 -3.10 -10.55 -8.49
N LEU A 112 -2.20 -9.94 -7.72
CA LEU A 112 -1.20 -9.00 -8.22
C LEU A 112 0.14 -9.68 -8.55
N HIS A 113 0.20 -11.01 -8.42
CA HIS A 113 1.42 -11.76 -8.68
C HIS A 113 1.87 -11.61 -10.14
N GLY A 114 3.15 -11.30 -10.34
CA GLY A 114 3.73 -11.09 -11.68
C GLY A 114 3.42 -9.75 -12.33
N LEU A 115 2.63 -8.88 -11.70
CA LEU A 115 2.31 -7.56 -12.20
C LEU A 115 3.26 -6.50 -11.63
N LYS A 116 3.59 -5.49 -12.44
CA LYS A 116 4.28 -4.29 -11.97
C LYS A 116 3.26 -3.33 -11.38
N VAL A 117 3.03 -3.45 -10.07
CA VAL A 117 2.05 -2.64 -9.35
C VAL A 117 2.74 -1.44 -8.72
N LEU A 118 2.23 -0.24 -8.98
CA LEU A 118 2.74 0.99 -8.37
C LEU A 118 2.12 1.23 -6.99
N ARG A 119 0.81 1.04 -6.87
CA ARG A 119 0.05 1.16 -5.61
C ARG A 119 -1.10 0.16 -5.61
N PRO A 120 -1.07 -0.85 -4.75
CA PRO A 120 -2.13 -1.86 -4.70
C PRO A 120 -3.39 -1.39 -3.97
N GLY A 121 -3.29 -0.30 -3.21
CA GLY A 121 -4.37 0.26 -2.40
C GLY A 121 -3.92 1.47 -1.59
N LEU A 122 -4.55 1.69 -0.44
CA LEU A 122 -4.17 2.76 0.48
C LEU A 122 -2.86 2.41 1.19
N HIS A 123 -1.82 3.21 0.95
CA HIS A 123 -0.57 3.07 1.69
C HIS A 123 -0.78 3.52 3.15
N LEU A 124 -0.73 2.57 4.08
CA LEU A 124 -0.91 2.84 5.50
C LEU A 124 0.33 3.44 6.13
N GLY A 125 1.49 2.90 5.81
CA GLY A 125 2.76 3.39 6.34
C GLY A 125 3.92 2.43 6.08
N THR A 126 5.05 2.73 6.71
CA THR A 126 6.29 1.97 6.58
C THR A 126 6.65 1.36 7.94
N PHE A 127 6.98 0.07 7.93
CA PHE A 127 7.44 -0.65 9.10
C PHE A 127 8.95 -0.83 9.04
N LYS A 128 9.67 -0.26 10.00
CA LYS A 128 11.14 -0.38 10.12
C LYS A 128 11.56 -0.58 11.56
N LYS A 129 12.37 -1.59 11.82
CA LYS A 129 12.97 -1.83 13.15
C LYS A 129 11.95 -1.74 14.29
N ASN A 130 10.85 -2.47 14.17
CA ASN A 130 9.74 -2.52 15.13
C ASN A 130 9.06 -1.15 15.37
N ARG A 131 9.14 -0.21 14.42
CA ARG A 131 8.44 1.07 14.45
C ARG A 131 7.56 1.21 13.22
N PHE A 132 6.34 1.65 13.46
CA PHE A 132 5.42 2.04 12.39
C PHE A 132 5.49 3.56 12.19
N GLU A 133 5.68 3.97 10.95
CA GLU A 133 5.63 5.36 10.51
C GLU A 133 4.44 5.52 9.56
N PRO A 134 3.37 6.26 9.98
CA PRO A 134 2.20 6.43 9.14
C PRO A 134 2.53 7.20 7.87
N SER A 135 1.89 6.83 6.77
CA SER A 135 2.11 7.48 5.50
C SER A 135 1.31 8.77 5.38
N HIS A 136 1.74 9.64 4.48
CA HIS A 136 0.99 10.83 4.10
C HIS A 136 -0.35 10.47 3.41
N ALA A 137 -0.40 9.37 2.63
CA ALA A 137 -1.63 8.91 2.01
C ALA A 137 -2.69 8.50 3.05
N LEU A 138 -2.26 7.85 4.15
CA LEU A 138 -3.16 7.57 5.27
C LEU A 138 -3.69 8.86 5.87
N ALA A 139 -2.83 9.85 6.14
CA ALA A 139 -3.27 11.13 6.69
C ALA A 139 -4.37 11.78 5.84
N LEU A 140 -4.17 11.85 4.52
CA LEU A 140 -5.14 12.44 3.59
C LEU A 140 -6.46 11.66 3.47
N SER A 141 -6.47 10.38 3.85
CA SER A 141 -7.69 9.55 3.85
C SER A 141 -8.52 9.68 5.13
N LEU A 142 -7.99 10.33 6.16
CA LEU A 142 -8.61 10.49 7.48
C LEU A 142 -9.32 11.85 7.59
N LYS A 143 -10.38 11.85 8.38
CA LYS A 143 -11.07 13.07 8.83
C LYS A 143 -10.71 13.34 10.29
N SER A 144 -10.92 14.56 10.77
CA SER A 144 -10.67 14.92 12.18
C SER A 144 -11.38 13.99 13.17
N LYS A 145 -12.60 13.52 12.83
CA LYS A 145 -13.36 12.58 13.66
C LYS A 145 -12.73 11.18 13.79
N ASP A 146 -11.86 10.83 12.86
CA ASP A 146 -11.24 9.50 12.79
C ASP A 146 -9.97 9.39 13.62
N VAL A 147 -9.48 10.50 14.17
CA VAL A 147 -8.22 10.58 14.90
C VAL A 147 -8.43 11.13 16.29
N LYS A 148 -7.76 10.52 17.28
CA LYS A 148 -7.90 10.90 18.71
C LYS A 148 -7.28 12.25 19.04
N ASP A 149 -6.20 12.63 18.34
CA ASP A 149 -5.52 13.89 18.55
C ASP A 149 -5.30 14.63 17.23
N THR A 150 -5.90 15.82 17.13
CA THR A 150 -5.83 16.68 15.95
C THR A 150 -5.30 18.06 16.33
N ILE A 151 -4.57 18.68 15.42
CA ILE A 151 -4.09 20.05 15.53
C ILE A 151 -4.59 20.82 14.32
N ASP A 152 -5.52 21.73 14.53
CA ASP A 152 -6.03 22.60 13.47
C ASP A 152 -5.14 23.84 13.37
N LEU A 153 -4.62 24.12 12.20
CA LEU A 153 -3.73 25.24 11.93
C LEU A 153 -4.48 26.35 11.20
N SER A 154 -4.04 27.59 11.39
CA SER A 154 -4.42 28.70 10.52
C SER A 154 -3.87 28.47 9.10
N VAL A 155 -4.40 29.18 8.10
CA VAL A 155 -3.91 29.08 6.71
C VAL A 155 -2.42 29.46 6.62
N GLU A 156 -1.99 30.50 7.37
CA GLU A 156 -0.59 30.92 7.43
C GLU A 156 0.33 29.84 8.02
N ASP A 157 -0.12 29.20 9.09
CA ASP A 157 0.66 28.11 9.71
C ASP A 157 0.60 26.82 8.88
N ALA A 158 -0.47 26.58 8.16
CA ALA A 158 -0.53 25.47 7.20
C ALA A 158 0.52 25.61 6.08
N ILE A 159 0.76 26.82 5.59
CA ILE A 159 1.85 27.10 4.64
C ILE A 159 3.21 26.74 5.25
N LYS A 160 3.49 27.21 6.48
CA LYS A 160 4.72 26.87 7.20
C LYS A 160 4.85 25.37 7.46
N TYR A 161 3.70 24.66 7.73
CA TYR A 161 3.72 23.23 7.88
C TYR A 161 4.13 22.52 6.55
N ILE A 162 3.62 22.95 5.41
CA ILE A 162 3.98 22.42 4.09
C ILE A 162 5.46 22.67 3.78
N GLU A 163 6.03 23.78 4.25
CA GLU A 163 7.46 24.09 4.13
C GLU A 163 8.34 23.23 5.05
N GLY A 164 7.76 22.63 6.08
CA GLY A 164 8.44 21.70 6.97
C GLY A 164 8.77 22.24 8.34
N TYR A 165 8.21 23.39 8.76
CA TYR A 165 8.40 23.96 10.08
C TYR A 165 7.81 23.08 11.18
N THR A 166 8.31 23.23 12.39
CA THR A 166 7.83 22.59 13.61
C THR A 166 6.95 23.57 14.38
N PHE A 167 6.00 23.04 15.16
CA PHE A 167 5.05 23.83 15.93
C PHE A 167 5.12 23.49 17.42
N PRO A 168 4.70 24.39 18.32
CA PRO A 168 4.51 24.05 19.71
C PRO A 168 3.39 22.99 19.86
N ALA A 169 3.59 22.03 20.75
CA ALA A 169 2.61 20.98 21.05
C ALA A 169 2.67 20.63 22.54
N GLU A 170 2.42 21.62 23.37
CA GLU A 170 2.41 21.45 24.81
C GLU A 170 1.38 20.43 25.26
N ASN A 171 1.75 19.56 26.21
CA ASN A 171 0.90 18.52 26.80
C ASN A 171 0.42 17.44 25.80
N ARG A 172 0.99 17.36 24.58
CA ARG A 172 0.67 16.34 23.58
C ARG A 172 1.80 15.35 23.43
N LYS A 173 1.46 14.09 23.13
CA LYS A 173 2.44 13.02 22.92
C LYS A 173 1.91 12.02 21.90
N GLY A 174 2.75 11.67 20.94
CA GLY A 174 2.41 10.67 19.92
C GLY A 174 2.07 11.30 18.58
N TRP A 175 1.34 10.56 17.76
CA TRP A 175 0.94 10.99 16.43
C TRP A 175 -0.31 11.86 16.50
N CYS A 176 -0.28 13.00 15.83
CA CYS A 176 -1.39 13.93 15.70
C CYS A 176 -1.68 14.17 14.22
N LEU A 177 -2.94 14.25 13.86
CA LEU A 177 -3.35 14.69 12.53
C LEU A 177 -3.31 16.21 12.48
N VAL A 178 -2.64 16.75 11.48
CA VAL A 178 -2.61 18.20 11.23
C VAL A 178 -3.69 18.53 10.22
N THR A 179 -4.54 19.48 10.56
CA THR A 179 -5.67 19.93 9.72
C THR A 179 -5.62 21.43 9.49
N VAL A 180 -6.32 21.89 8.47
CA VAL A 180 -6.63 23.31 8.21
C VAL A 180 -8.08 23.38 7.72
N GLU A 181 -8.89 24.22 8.32
CA GLU A 181 -10.30 24.35 7.99
C GLU A 181 -11.06 23.00 7.91
N GLY A 182 -10.66 22.04 8.78
CA GLY A 182 -11.23 20.70 8.83
C GLY A 182 -10.67 19.70 7.81
N TYR A 183 -9.78 20.12 6.90
CA TYR A 183 -9.13 19.26 5.92
C TYR A 183 -7.78 18.74 6.42
N SER A 184 -7.53 17.46 6.20
CA SER A 184 -6.27 16.83 6.61
C SER A 184 -5.10 17.25 5.73
N LEU A 185 -4.02 17.75 6.34
CA LEU A 185 -2.77 18.09 5.66
C LEU A 185 -1.71 16.99 5.78
N GLY A 186 -1.65 16.30 6.90
CA GLY A 186 -0.62 15.31 7.14
C GLY A 186 -0.51 14.93 8.61
N PHE A 187 0.52 14.18 8.97
CA PHE A 187 0.82 13.82 10.33
C PHE A 187 1.94 14.67 10.92
N GLY A 188 1.82 14.96 12.21
CA GLY A 188 2.89 15.42 13.04
C GLY A 188 3.13 14.47 14.21
N LYS A 189 4.31 14.46 14.78
CA LYS A 189 4.61 13.68 15.97
C LYS A 189 4.96 14.62 17.14
N ALA A 190 4.09 14.67 18.12
CA ALA A 190 4.29 15.47 19.31
C ALA A 190 5.26 14.76 20.27
N ALA A 191 6.32 15.44 20.65
CA ALA A 191 7.30 14.96 21.60
C ALA A 191 8.05 16.15 22.24
N GLY A 192 8.17 16.17 23.56
CA GLY A 192 8.94 17.20 24.28
C GLY A 192 8.41 18.62 24.06
N GLY A 193 7.09 18.80 24.03
CA GLY A 193 6.47 20.11 23.84
C GLY A 193 6.49 20.64 22.42
N SER A 194 6.98 19.86 21.45
CA SER A 194 7.11 20.26 20.05
C SER A 194 6.46 19.22 19.11
N LEU A 195 5.77 19.69 18.08
CA LEU A 195 5.24 18.90 17.00
C LEU A 195 6.29 18.79 15.89
N LYS A 196 6.89 17.62 15.76
CA LYS A 196 7.79 17.30 14.65
C LYS A 196 6.99 17.11 13.37
N ASN A 197 7.36 17.83 12.35
CA ASN A 197 6.71 17.80 11.05
C ASN A 197 7.04 16.51 10.28
N HIS A 198 6.01 15.74 9.92
CA HIS A 198 6.10 14.52 9.11
C HIS A 198 5.56 14.69 7.69
N TYR A 199 5.40 15.94 7.22
CA TYR A 199 5.08 16.20 5.83
C TYR A 199 6.21 15.70 4.91
N PRO A 200 5.90 15.01 3.80
CA PRO A 200 6.91 14.39 2.94
C PRO A 200 7.91 15.42 2.40
N LYS A 201 9.19 15.18 2.59
CA LYS A 201 10.25 16.11 2.16
C LYS A 201 10.19 16.43 0.66
N GLY A 202 9.83 15.44 -0.17
CA GLY A 202 9.72 15.63 -1.62
C GLY A 202 8.50 16.45 -2.08
N LEU A 203 7.56 16.76 -1.17
CA LEU A 203 6.39 17.60 -1.44
C LEU A 203 6.51 19.00 -0.83
N ARG A 204 7.56 19.26 -0.05
CA ARG A 204 7.78 20.56 0.57
C ARG A 204 8.06 21.60 -0.51
N LYS A 205 7.40 22.75 -0.38
CA LYS A 205 7.71 23.92 -1.19
C LYS A 205 8.83 24.69 -0.48
N SER A 206 9.95 24.92 -1.17
CA SER A 206 10.92 25.91 -0.76
C SER A 206 10.46 27.24 -1.37
N CYS A 207 10.15 28.21 -0.53
CA CYS A 207 10.03 29.61 -0.97
C CYS A 207 11.43 30.21 -1.18
#